data_3fc20f68bc16fdf082d0ca7c3306c73f
#
_entry.id   3fc20f68bc16fdf082d0ca7c3306c73f
#
_cell.length_a   1.000
_cell.length_b   1.000
_cell.length_c   1.000
_cell.angle_alpha   90.00
_cell.angle_beta   90.00
_cell.angle_gamma   90.00
#
_symmetry.space_group_name_H-M   'P 1'
#
loop_
_entity.id
_entity.type
_entity.pdbx_description
1 polymer ?
#
loop_
_entity_poly.entity_id
_entity_poly.type
_entity_poly.pdbx_seq_one_letter_code
_entity_poly.pdbx_strand_id
1 'polypeptide(L)'
;AFMKTLNSVGTFKLLQKVTDYIVDNYKDEVYERVLIPDFAYMPVLWGLVQPQDYNNAVDFVFGDSAAEHKDFLAYGERLQKMMSNRTALIENMIRDGVKVAIISHYDKPMAPLYESADFTGDGVLETYEMSGYATVAKYGETLGDDYVPAKAEYLSPDRCVDLSTALFPKYTYIIKGAPHVSASYGTDYSNFFLWLATCDGDFYAGVNEDYPQFMLSGTDQHLSKWAS
;
A
#
# COMPACT_ATOMS: atom_id res chain seq x y z
N ALA A 1 12.22 -5.89 4.58
CA ALA A 1 11.06 -5.06 4.30
C ALA A 1 9.87 -5.43 5.18
N PHE A 2 9.41 -6.69 5.31
CA PHE A 2 8.31 -7.05 6.21
C PHE A 2 8.55 -6.48 7.62
N MET A 3 9.71 -6.68 8.21
CA MET A 3 10.07 -6.07 9.50
C MET A 3 10.29 -4.56 9.42
N LYS A 4 10.73 -4.01 8.27
CA LYS A 4 10.81 -2.56 8.07
C LYS A 4 9.43 -1.94 7.88
N THR A 5 8.58 -2.55 7.06
CA THR A 5 7.18 -2.16 6.88
C THR A 5 6.40 -2.31 8.19
N LEU A 6 6.58 -3.42 8.90
CA LEU A 6 6.02 -3.61 10.22
C LEU A 6 6.59 -2.63 11.26
N ASN A 7 7.87 -2.27 11.20
CA ASN A 7 8.48 -1.29 12.09
C ASN A 7 8.14 0.16 11.73
N SER A 8 7.79 0.44 10.48
CA SER A 8 7.31 1.75 10.05
C SER A 8 5.83 1.97 10.41
N VAL A 9 5.08 0.90 10.63
CA VAL A 9 3.64 0.96 10.96
C VAL A 9 3.47 1.09 12.48
N GLY A 10 2.94 2.21 12.96
CA GLY A 10 2.75 2.46 14.40
C GLY A 10 1.79 1.49 15.10
N THR A 11 0.86 0.86 14.34
CA THR A 11 0.09 -0.30 14.81
C THR A 11 1.04 -1.42 15.25
N PHE A 12 2.20 -1.52 14.61
CA PHE A 12 3.20 -2.51 14.98
C PHE A 12 4.01 -2.07 16.22
N LYS A 13 4.25 -0.78 16.44
CA LYS A 13 4.82 -0.31 17.71
C LYS A 13 3.89 -0.59 18.89
N LEU A 14 2.57 -0.51 18.70
CA LEU A 14 1.59 -0.91 19.72
C LEU A 14 1.56 -2.43 19.86
N LEU A 15 1.50 -3.18 18.77
CA LEU A 15 1.64 -4.64 18.78
C LEU A 15 3.00 -5.03 19.35
N GLN A 16 4.06 -4.34 19.03
CA GLN A 16 5.39 -4.56 19.58
C GLN A 16 5.43 -4.25 21.08
N LYS A 17 4.86 -3.13 21.56
CA LYS A 17 4.74 -2.84 23.00
C LYS A 17 3.88 -3.86 23.73
N VAL A 18 2.76 -4.28 23.13
CA VAL A 18 1.91 -5.35 23.66
C VAL A 18 2.62 -6.70 23.56
N THR A 19 3.31 -6.95 22.46
CA THR A 19 4.10 -8.16 22.25
C THR A 19 5.33 -8.17 23.13
N ASP A 20 6.04 -7.06 23.31
CA ASP A 20 7.15 -6.91 24.24
C ASP A 20 6.68 -7.15 25.68
N TYR A 21 5.54 -6.59 26.08
CA TYR A 21 4.95 -6.85 27.40
C TYR A 21 4.52 -8.31 27.58
N ILE A 22 3.91 -8.92 26.57
CA ILE A 22 3.53 -10.33 26.57
C ILE A 22 4.78 -11.21 26.49
N VAL A 23 5.75 -10.84 25.66
CA VAL A 23 7.00 -11.54 25.43
C VAL A 23 7.90 -11.45 26.64
N ASP A 24 8.01 -10.33 27.35
CA ASP A 24 8.78 -10.21 28.60
C ASP A 24 8.23 -11.09 29.73
N ASN A 25 6.94 -11.41 29.69
CA ASN A 25 6.28 -12.23 30.72
C ASN A 25 5.98 -13.67 30.30
N TYR A 26 5.88 -13.96 28.96
CA TYR A 26 5.45 -15.26 28.43
C TYR A 26 6.21 -15.63 27.16
N LYS A 27 7.48 -15.24 27.08
CA LYS A 27 8.31 -15.16 25.88
C LYS A 27 8.25 -16.35 24.95
N ASP A 28 8.45 -17.53 25.50
CA ASP A 28 8.66 -18.73 24.68
C ASP A 28 7.31 -19.38 24.30
N GLU A 29 6.32 -19.35 25.20
CA GLU A 29 5.05 -20.05 24.97
C GLU A 29 4.12 -19.35 23.96
N VAL A 30 4.04 -18.02 24.00
CA VAL A 30 3.19 -17.27 23.05
C VAL A 30 3.84 -17.20 21.67
N TYR A 31 5.15 -17.03 21.63
CA TYR A 31 5.87 -16.97 20.37
C TYR A 31 5.86 -18.33 19.65
N GLU A 32 6.23 -19.41 20.35
CA GLU A 32 6.31 -20.74 19.75
C GLU A 32 4.97 -21.42 19.55
N ARG A 33 3.98 -21.17 20.42
CA ARG A 33 2.68 -21.86 20.37
C ARG A 33 1.58 -21.11 19.64
N VAL A 34 1.70 -19.80 19.50
CA VAL A 34 0.65 -18.96 18.90
C VAL A 34 1.17 -18.20 17.69
N LEU A 35 2.19 -17.36 17.87
CA LEU A 35 2.60 -16.44 16.80
C LEU A 35 3.22 -17.20 15.60
N ILE A 36 4.18 -18.06 15.84
CA ILE A 36 4.83 -18.79 14.74
C ILE A 36 3.84 -19.75 14.05
N PRO A 37 3.11 -20.63 14.74
CA PRO A 37 2.19 -21.54 14.06
C PRO A 37 1.07 -20.83 13.30
N ASP A 38 0.50 -19.77 13.88
CA ASP A 38 -0.64 -19.10 13.26
C ASP A 38 -0.21 -18.17 12.11
N PHE A 39 0.85 -17.36 12.30
CA PHE A 39 1.30 -16.42 11.28
C PHE A 39 2.19 -17.05 10.22
N ALA A 40 2.98 -18.07 10.59
CA ALA A 40 3.89 -18.74 9.67
C ALA A 40 3.18 -19.33 8.44
N TYR A 41 1.95 -19.81 8.62
CA TYR A 41 1.18 -20.46 7.56
C TYR A 41 0.09 -19.58 6.95
N MET A 42 0.09 -18.27 7.21
CA MET A 42 -0.84 -17.31 6.57
C MET A 42 -0.28 -16.83 5.22
N PRO A 43 -0.81 -17.30 4.07
CA PRO A 43 -0.29 -16.92 2.76
C PRO A 43 -0.31 -15.41 2.51
N VAL A 44 -1.30 -14.70 3.06
CA VAL A 44 -1.44 -13.26 2.92
C VAL A 44 -0.26 -12.51 3.53
N LEU A 45 0.30 -12.97 4.64
CA LEU A 45 1.47 -12.32 5.25
C LEU A 45 2.73 -12.50 4.39
N TRP A 46 2.89 -13.67 3.79
CA TRP A 46 3.99 -13.94 2.88
C TRP A 46 3.87 -13.14 1.57
N GLY A 47 2.65 -12.83 1.15
CA GLY A 47 2.39 -11.92 0.04
C GLY A 47 2.81 -10.47 0.31
N LEU A 48 2.97 -10.07 1.58
CA LEU A 48 3.44 -8.74 1.97
C LEU A 48 4.98 -8.67 2.11
N VAL A 49 5.66 -9.81 2.15
CA VAL A 49 7.13 -9.85 2.23
C VAL A 49 7.72 -9.45 0.88
N GLN A 50 8.57 -8.45 0.88
CA GLN A 50 9.25 -8.04 -0.35
C GLN A 50 10.24 -9.12 -0.82
N PRO A 51 10.41 -9.32 -2.15
CA PRO A 51 11.27 -10.38 -2.68
C PRO A 51 12.71 -10.40 -2.13
N GLN A 52 13.30 -9.21 -1.92
CA GLN A 52 14.66 -9.08 -1.40
C GLN A 52 14.81 -9.50 0.08
N ASP A 53 13.71 -9.54 0.83
CA ASP A 53 13.71 -9.87 2.26
C ASP A 53 13.16 -11.25 2.56
N TYR A 54 12.78 -12.01 1.52
CA TYR A 54 12.13 -13.30 1.66
C TYR A 54 12.98 -14.30 2.48
N ASN A 55 14.25 -14.43 2.17
CA ASN A 55 15.13 -15.35 2.90
C ASN A 55 15.27 -14.96 4.37
N ASN A 56 15.40 -13.67 4.69
CA ASN A 56 15.46 -13.20 6.07
C ASN A 56 14.16 -13.49 6.82
N ALA A 57 13.01 -13.40 6.15
CA ALA A 57 11.71 -13.73 6.73
C ALA A 57 11.59 -15.25 6.98
N VAL A 58 12.08 -16.09 6.06
CA VAL A 58 12.12 -17.55 6.23
C VAL A 58 13.00 -17.92 7.42
N ASP A 59 14.21 -17.38 7.50
CA ASP A 59 15.14 -17.64 8.61
C ASP A 59 14.56 -17.17 9.94
N PHE A 60 13.88 -16.02 9.95
CA PHE A 60 13.23 -15.50 11.14
C PHE A 60 12.08 -16.38 11.65
N VAL A 61 11.24 -16.89 10.73
CA VAL A 61 10.03 -17.63 11.09
C VAL A 61 10.34 -19.12 11.36
N PHE A 62 11.16 -19.73 10.52
CA PHE A 62 11.39 -21.18 10.55
C PHE A 62 12.77 -21.57 11.06
N GLY A 63 13.76 -20.70 10.90
CA GLY A 63 15.14 -20.99 11.33
C GLY A 63 15.63 -22.35 10.84
N ASP A 64 16.16 -23.15 11.76
CA ASP A 64 16.70 -24.51 11.48
C ASP A 64 15.61 -25.50 11.03
N SER A 65 14.33 -25.24 11.31
CA SER A 65 13.21 -26.10 10.89
C SER A 65 12.73 -25.85 9.45
N ALA A 66 13.32 -24.91 8.72
CA ALA A 66 12.89 -24.56 7.37
C ALA A 66 12.78 -25.77 6.43
N ALA A 67 13.68 -26.75 6.56
CA ALA A 67 13.67 -27.97 5.76
C ALA A 67 12.41 -28.84 5.96
N GLU A 68 11.78 -28.75 7.12
CA GLU A 68 10.53 -29.46 7.44
C GLU A 68 9.29 -28.84 6.77
N HIS A 69 9.41 -27.57 6.35
CA HIS A 69 8.33 -26.76 5.77
C HIS A 69 8.48 -26.52 4.27
N LYS A 70 9.24 -27.37 3.58
CA LYS A 70 9.61 -27.20 2.15
C LYS A 70 8.45 -26.97 1.20
N ASP A 71 7.30 -27.62 1.43
CA ASP A 71 6.14 -27.48 0.53
C ASP A 71 5.48 -26.10 0.67
N PHE A 72 5.41 -25.60 1.89
CA PHE A 72 4.94 -24.25 2.16
C PHE A 72 5.92 -23.18 1.63
N LEU A 73 7.24 -23.39 1.84
CA LEU A 73 8.26 -22.48 1.34
C LEU A 73 8.30 -22.46 -0.20
N ALA A 74 8.10 -23.60 -0.86
CA ALA A 74 7.95 -23.64 -2.32
C ALA A 74 6.72 -22.84 -2.82
N TYR A 75 5.66 -22.78 -2.05
CA TYR A 75 4.52 -21.87 -2.33
C TYR A 75 4.95 -20.40 -2.15
N GLY A 76 5.63 -20.08 -1.05
CA GLY A 76 6.17 -18.74 -0.78
C GLY A 76 7.10 -18.25 -1.90
N GLU A 77 8.01 -19.09 -2.38
CA GLU A 77 8.89 -18.78 -3.51
C GLU A 77 8.11 -18.46 -4.80
N ARG A 78 7.03 -19.18 -5.08
CA ARG A 78 6.15 -18.86 -6.21
C ARG A 78 5.48 -17.50 -6.06
N LEU A 79 5.02 -17.15 -4.83
CA LEU A 79 4.50 -15.81 -4.54
C LEU A 79 5.56 -14.74 -4.78
N GLN A 80 6.78 -14.94 -4.29
CA GLN A 80 7.88 -14.00 -4.51
C GLN A 80 8.20 -13.80 -5.99
N LYS A 81 8.18 -14.88 -6.77
CA LYS A 81 8.35 -14.80 -8.22
C LYS A 81 7.21 -14.01 -8.89
N MET A 82 5.98 -14.20 -8.46
CA MET A 82 4.85 -13.40 -8.94
C MET A 82 5.02 -11.93 -8.56
N MET A 83 5.38 -11.63 -7.32
CA MET A 83 5.62 -10.27 -6.85
C MET A 83 6.76 -9.58 -7.61
N SER A 84 7.85 -10.28 -7.89
CA SER A 84 8.96 -9.76 -8.70
C SER A 84 8.54 -9.42 -10.13
N ASN A 85 7.56 -10.12 -10.67
CA ASN A 85 7.05 -9.94 -12.04
C ASN A 85 5.73 -9.13 -12.08
N ARG A 86 5.28 -8.55 -10.96
CA ARG A 86 3.98 -7.89 -10.87
C ARG A 86 3.77 -6.80 -11.91
N THR A 87 4.81 -6.01 -12.22
CA THR A 87 4.73 -4.95 -13.23
C THR A 87 4.39 -5.54 -14.60
N ALA A 88 5.13 -6.54 -15.04
CA ALA A 88 4.88 -7.21 -16.31
C ALA A 88 3.50 -7.91 -16.35
N LEU A 89 3.06 -8.46 -15.22
CA LEU A 89 1.72 -9.05 -15.12
C LEU A 89 0.63 -7.99 -15.33
N ILE A 90 0.72 -6.85 -14.65
CA ILE A 90 -0.23 -5.75 -14.80
C ILE A 90 -0.20 -5.18 -16.23
N GLU A 91 0.98 -5.00 -16.82
CA GLU A 91 1.11 -4.58 -18.22
C GLU A 91 0.43 -5.55 -19.18
N ASN A 92 0.59 -6.85 -18.97
CA ASN A 92 -0.09 -7.88 -19.76
C ASN A 92 -1.63 -7.80 -19.59
N MET A 93 -2.11 -7.65 -18.37
CA MET A 93 -3.54 -7.48 -18.08
C MET A 93 -4.11 -6.27 -18.83
N ILE A 94 -3.44 -5.13 -18.76
CA ILE A 94 -3.84 -3.91 -19.47
C ILE A 94 -3.88 -4.14 -20.99
N ARG A 95 -2.82 -4.75 -21.55
CA ARG A 95 -2.74 -5.08 -22.98
C ARG A 95 -3.85 -6.03 -23.43
N ASP A 96 -4.24 -6.96 -22.58
CA ASP A 96 -5.29 -7.94 -22.84
C ASP A 96 -6.71 -7.36 -22.59
N GLY A 97 -6.82 -6.07 -22.34
CA GLY A 97 -8.09 -5.36 -22.17
C GLY A 97 -8.72 -5.49 -20.77
N VAL A 98 -7.97 -5.97 -19.79
CA VAL A 98 -8.44 -5.98 -18.39
C VAL A 98 -8.40 -4.55 -17.84
N LYS A 99 -9.50 -4.12 -17.24
CA LYS A 99 -9.57 -2.82 -16.54
C LYS A 99 -8.75 -2.88 -15.26
N VAL A 100 -7.77 -2.00 -15.14
CA VAL A 100 -6.89 -1.91 -13.96
C VAL A 100 -6.99 -0.53 -13.37
N ALA A 101 -7.25 -0.43 -12.09
CA ALA A 101 -7.17 0.81 -11.32
C ALA A 101 -6.33 0.58 -10.06
N ILE A 102 -5.38 1.45 -9.84
CA ILE A 102 -4.56 1.49 -8.62
C ILE A 102 -5.09 2.65 -7.80
N ILE A 103 -5.65 2.33 -6.64
CA ILE A 103 -6.21 3.33 -5.72
C ILE A 103 -5.28 3.44 -4.54
N SER A 104 -4.76 4.63 -4.33
CA SER A 104 -3.84 4.94 -3.24
C SER A 104 -4.41 6.07 -2.40
N HIS A 105 -4.31 5.94 -1.10
CA HIS A 105 -4.78 6.93 -0.16
C HIS A 105 -3.63 7.82 0.32
N TYR A 106 -3.94 9.07 0.63
CA TYR A 106 -3.03 10.03 1.22
C TYR A 106 -3.75 10.77 2.33
N ASP A 107 -3.39 10.49 3.58
CA ASP A 107 -4.03 11.06 4.77
C ASP A 107 -2.99 11.34 5.84
N LYS A 108 -3.44 12.04 6.88
CA LYS A 108 -2.59 12.31 8.05
C LYS A 108 -2.21 11.03 8.77
N PRO A 109 -1.04 10.99 9.41
CA PRO A 109 -0.66 9.88 10.27
C PRO A 109 -1.72 9.62 11.34
N MET A 110 -2.01 8.35 11.62
CA MET A 110 -2.97 7.98 12.66
C MET A 110 -2.33 8.15 14.04
N ALA A 111 -2.60 9.27 14.69
CA ALA A 111 -2.19 9.47 16.07
C ALA A 111 -3.03 8.60 17.03
N PRO A 112 -2.46 8.04 18.10
CA PRO A 112 -1.08 8.16 18.59
C PRO A 112 -0.13 7.05 18.12
N LEU A 113 -0.52 6.24 17.15
CA LEU A 113 0.23 5.06 16.70
C LEU A 113 1.53 5.43 15.98
N TYR A 114 1.60 6.63 15.40
CA TYR A 114 2.76 7.14 14.69
C TYR A 114 3.31 8.38 15.39
N GLU A 115 4.47 8.26 16.00
CA GLU A 115 5.20 9.39 16.57
C GLU A 115 6.08 10.11 15.52
N SER A 116 6.29 9.50 14.34
CA SER A 116 7.15 10.11 13.35
C SER A 116 6.37 10.99 12.38
N ALA A 117 6.77 12.25 12.30
CA ALA A 117 6.28 13.22 11.31
C ALA A 117 6.68 12.85 9.87
N ASP A 118 7.40 11.75 9.67
CA ASP A 118 7.93 11.33 8.37
C ASP A 118 7.02 10.36 7.62
N PHE A 119 5.90 9.98 8.22
CA PHE A 119 4.94 9.07 7.60
C PHE A 119 4.10 9.79 6.55
N THR A 120 4.07 9.23 5.35
CA THR A 120 3.27 9.71 4.22
C THR A 120 2.38 8.58 3.73
N GLY A 121 1.12 8.55 4.14
CA GLY A 121 0.29 7.41 3.78
C GLY A 121 -1.18 7.60 4.14
N ASP A 122 -1.87 6.48 4.33
CA ASP A 122 -3.29 6.43 4.68
C ASP A 122 -3.54 6.25 6.19
N GLY A 123 -2.50 6.45 6.98
CA GLY A 123 -2.49 6.21 8.42
C GLY A 123 -1.95 4.84 8.82
N VAL A 124 -1.78 3.90 7.88
CA VAL A 124 -1.26 2.53 8.09
C VAL A 124 -0.20 2.16 7.06
N LEU A 125 -0.46 2.39 5.77
CA LEU A 125 0.43 2.11 4.66
C LEU A 125 0.91 3.41 4.02
N GLU A 126 2.10 3.39 3.45
CA GLU A 126 2.65 4.54 2.75
C GLU A 126 2.04 4.70 1.35
N THR A 127 1.64 5.93 1.02
CA THR A 127 1.12 6.28 -0.32
C THR A 127 2.13 5.94 -1.41
N TYR A 128 3.42 6.13 -1.14
CA TYR A 128 4.52 5.74 -2.01
C TYR A 128 4.43 4.26 -2.44
N GLU A 129 4.22 3.34 -1.50
CA GLU A 129 4.13 1.91 -1.80
C GLU A 129 2.83 1.57 -2.54
N MET A 130 1.70 2.12 -2.09
CA MET A 130 0.38 1.87 -2.67
C MET A 130 0.26 2.39 -4.11
N SER A 131 0.88 3.52 -4.41
CA SER A 131 0.83 4.16 -5.73
C SER A 131 1.80 3.57 -6.77
N GLY A 132 2.57 2.54 -6.41
CA GLY A 132 3.61 2.02 -7.28
C GLY A 132 4.81 2.95 -7.37
N TYR A 133 5.26 3.42 -6.21
CA TYR A 133 6.48 4.22 -5.99
C TYR A 133 6.41 5.67 -6.52
N ALA A 134 5.23 6.27 -6.53
CA ALA A 134 5.12 7.70 -6.77
C ALA A 134 5.95 8.51 -5.75
N THR A 135 6.52 9.62 -6.19
CA THR A 135 7.15 10.57 -5.28
C THR A 135 6.07 11.28 -4.47
N VAL A 136 6.16 11.22 -3.14
CA VAL A 136 5.16 11.75 -2.21
C VAL A 136 5.84 12.61 -1.17
N ALA A 137 5.32 13.82 -0.94
CA ALA A 137 5.74 14.67 0.16
C ALA A 137 5.20 14.17 1.50
N LYS A 138 5.78 14.60 2.61
CA LYS A 138 5.20 14.39 3.94
C LYS A 138 3.83 15.04 4.03
N TYR A 139 2.93 14.45 4.80
CA TYR A 139 1.59 15.02 4.97
C TYR A 139 1.67 16.45 5.51
N GLY A 140 1.03 17.37 4.81
CA GLY A 140 1.07 18.81 5.13
C GLY A 140 2.27 19.58 4.57
N GLU A 141 3.17 18.92 3.85
CA GLU A 141 4.28 19.52 3.12
C GLU A 141 4.08 19.38 1.60
N THR A 142 4.87 20.08 0.83
CA THR A 142 4.93 19.96 -0.64
C THR A 142 6.28 19.41 -1.08
N LEU A 143 6.36 18.96 -2.33
CA LEU A 143 7.63 18.56 -2.95
C LEU A 143 8.62 19.73 -3.16
N GLY A 144 8.16 20.95 -2.81
CA GLY A 144 8.94 22.18 -2.95
C GLY A 144 8.73 22.87 -4.29
N ASP A 145 9.00 24.19 -4.30
CA ASP A 145 8.78 25.01 -5.49
C ASP A 145 9.77 24.68 -6.61
N ASP A 146 10.97 24.21 -6.25
CA ASP A 146 12.03 23.82 -7.18
C ASP A 146 11.82 22.40 -7.77
N TYR A 147 10.85 21.64 -7.27
CA TYR A 147 10.57 20.31 -7.79
C TYR A 147 9.95 20.40 -9.19
N VAL A 148 10.58 19.70 -10.14
CA VAL A 148 10.13 19.65 -11.54
C VAL A 148 9.65 18.22 -11.86
N PRO A 149 8.35 18.00 -12.05
CA PRO A 149 7.85 16.69 -12.46
C PRO A 149 8.26 16.37 -13.90
N ALA A 150 8.42 15.09 -14.22
CA ALA A 150 8.68 14.67 -15.61
C ALA A 150 7.50 15.02 -16.55
N LYS A 151 6.28 15.02 -15.99
CA LYS A 151 5.04 15.43 -16.68
C LYS A 151 4.17 16.22 -15.72
N ALA A 152 3.90 17.47 -16.07
CA ALA A 152 3.16 18.40 -15.21
C ALA A 152 1.73 17.92 -14.88
N GLU A 153 1.08 17.22 -15.83
CA GLU A 153 -0.27 16.68 -15.66
C GLU A 153 -0.37 15.58 -14.61
N TYR A 154 0.76 14.99 -14.21
CA TYR A 154 0.82 13.96 -13.16
C TYR A 154 1.20 14.49 -11.79
N LEU A 155 1.45 15.78 -11.66
CA LEU A 155 1.67 16.42 -10.37
C LEU A 155 0.34 16.81 -9.75
N SER A 156 0.12 16.44 -8.49
CA SER A 156 -1.09 16.86 -7.77
C SER A 156 -1.19 18.39 -7.67
N PRO A 157 -2.41 18.97 -7.68
CA PRO A 157 -2.59 20.42 -7.62
C PRO A 157 -1.95 21.08 -6.41
N ASP A 158 -1.88 20.40 -5.28
CA ASP A 158 -1.21 20.84 -4.05
C ASP A 158 0.29 20.51 -3.99
N ARG A 159 0.84 19.94 -5.08
CA ARG A 159 2.25 19.57 -5.21
C ARG A 159 2.75 18.57 -4.17
N CYS A 160 1.86 17.73 -3.62
CA CYS A 160 2.23 16.71 -2.64
C CYS A 160 2.62 15.37 -3.26
N VAL A 161 2.07 15.04 -4.44
CA VAL A 161 2.26 13.74 -5.10
C VAL A 161 2.59 13.94 -6.57
N ASP A 162 3.67 13.31 -7.04
CA ASP A 162 4.01 13.22 -8.46
C ASP A 162 3.85 11.77 -8.96
N LEU A 163 2.78 11.53 -9.70
CA LEU A 163 2.51 10.24 -10.32
C LEU A 163 3.38 9.96 -11.54
N SER A 164 4.11 10.93 -12.09
CA SER A 164 5.00 10.66 -13.23
C SER A 164 6.15 9.70 -12.88
N THR A 165 6.42 9.53 -11.59
CA THR A 165 7.43 8.60 -11.05
C THR A 165 6.85 7.21 -10.73
N ALA A 166 5.52 7.05 -10.74
CA ALA A 166 4.85 5.80 -10.46
C ALA A 166 5.03 4.77 -11.59
N LEU A 167 4.87 3.48 -11.26
CA LEU A 167 4.93 2.40 -12.26
C LEU A 167 3.80 2.51 -13.30
N PHE A 168 2.61 2.92 -12.88
CA PHE A 168 1.43 2.99 -13.74
C PHE A 168 0.71 4.34 -13.60
N PRO A 169 1.32 5.46 -14.04
CA PRO A 169 0.77 6.80 -13.83
C PRO A 169 -0.66 6.97 -14.31
N LYS A 170 -0.97 6.43 -15.49
CA LYS A 170 -2.30 6.55 -16.12
C LYS A 170 -3.42 5.84 -15.37
N TYR A 171 -3.08 4.83 -14.59
CA TYR A 171 -4.05 3.94 -13.94
C TYR A 171 -4.15 4.17 -12.44
N THR A 172 -3.43 5.19 -11.93
CA THR A 172 -3.33 5.46 -10.49
C THR A 172 -4.21 6.64 -10.10
N TYR A 173 -5.03 6.40 -9.09
CA TYR A 173 -5.89 7.39 -8.43
C TYR A 173 -5.36 7.64 -7.02
N ILE A 174 -5.21 8.91 -6.67
CA ILE A 174 -4.85 9.32 -5.32
C ILE A 174 -6.06 9.97 -4.66
N ILE A 175 -6.42 9.48 -3.48
CA ILE A 175 -7.55 10.00 -2.71
C ILE A 175 -7.01 10.59 -1.41
N LYS A 176 -7.04 11.91 -1.31
CA LYS A 176 -6.60 12.64 -0.13
C LYS A 176 -7.69 12.67 0.94
N GLY A 177 -7.28 12.55 2.20
CA GLY A 177 -8.21 12.54 3.35
C GLY A 177 -8.96 11.22 3.51
N ALA A 178 -8.47 10.14 2.91
CA ALA A 178 -9.04 8.81 3.00
C ALA A 178 -8.15 7.92 3.88
N PRO A 179 -8.61 7.54 5.09
CA PRO A 179 -7.88 6.65 5.95
C PRO A 179 -7.91 5.20 5.41
N HIS A 180 -7.00 4.37 5.89
CA HIS A 180 -6.71 3.02 5.41
C HIS A 180 -7.94 2.15 5.09
N VAL A 181 -8.94 2.17 5.94
CA VAL A 181 -10.12 1.30 5.78
C VAL A 181 -11.29 1.97 5.09
N SER A 182 -11.19 3.24 4.68
CA SER A 182 -12.33 3.98 4.12
C SER A 182 -12.86 3.37 2.84
N ALA A 183 -11.98 2.89 1.97
CA ALA A 183 -12.37 2.26 0.70
C ALA A 183 -13.17 0.96 0.90
N SER A 184 -12.97 0.26 2.01
CA SER A 184 -13.62 -1.01 2.29
C SER A 184 -15.02 -0.87 2.90
N TYR A 185 -15.29 0.25 3.57
CA TYR A 185 -16.49 0.45 4.38
C TYR A 185 -17.29 1.71 4.04
N GLY A 186 -16.74 2.59 3.21
CA GLY A 186 -17.38 3.86 2.87
C GLY A 186 -18.38 3.72 1.73
N THR A 187 -19.58 4.27 1.91
CA THR A 187 -20.55 4.46 0.82
C THR A 187 -20.03 5.42 -0.24
N ASP A 188 -19.08 6.26 0.12
CA ASP A 188 -18.49 7.31 -0.71
C ASP A 188 -17.79 6.78 -1.96
N TYR A 189 -17.30 5.55 -1.91
CA TYR A 189 -16.63 4.89 -3.05
C TYR A 189 -17.55 4.03 -3.91
N SER A 190 -18.80 3.81 -3.52
CA SER A 190 -19.70 2.89 -4.22
C SER A 190 -19.93 3.32 -5.67
N ASN A 191 -20.13 4.60 -5.91
CA ASN A 191 -20.31 5.12 -7.26
C ASN A 191 -19.03 5.04 -8.10
N PHE A 192 -17.89 5.30 -7.50
CA PHE A 192 -16.60 5.16 -8.15
C PHE A 192 -16.34 3.69 -8.54
N PHE A 193 -16.54 2.74 -7.64
CA PHE A 193 -16.40 1.33 -7.95
C PHE A 193 -17.42 0.83 -8.98
N LEU A 194 -18.65 1.32 -8.91
CA LEU A 194 -19.66 1.00 -9.91
C LEU A 194 -19.24 1.51 -11.30
N TRP A 195 -18.74 2.74 -11.37
CA TRP A 195 -18.21 3.29 -12.60
C TRP A 195 -17.02 2.47 -13.12
N LEU A 196 -16.05 2.13 -12.25
CA LEU A 196 -14.91 1.27 -12.62
C LEU A 196 -15.37 -0.06 -13.22
N ALA A 197 -16.43 -0.66 -12.68
CA ALA A 197 -16.95 -1.95 -13.13
C ALA A 197 -17.74 -1.85 -14.46
N THR A 198 -18.41 -0.73 -14.71
CA THR A 198 -19.40 -0.62 -15.78
C THR A 198 -19.00 0.33 -16.93
N CYS A 199 -17.96 1.15 -16.77
CA CYS A 199 -17.56 2.09 -17.84
C CYS A 199 -17.12 1.35 -19.11
N ASP A 200 -17.52 1.88 -20.26
CA ASP A 200 -17.10 1.41 -21.57
C ASP A 200 -15.99 2.29 -22.13
N GLY A 201 -15.09 1.68 -22.93
CA GLY A 201 -14.05 2.41 -23.64
C GLY A 201 -12.70 2.45 -22.90
N ASP A 202 -11.85 3.39 -23.28
CA ASP A 202 -10.51 3.57 -22.71
C ASP A 202 -10.62 3.95 -21.25
N PHE A 203 -10.32 2.98 -20.40
CA PHE A 203 -10.36 3.15 -18.98
C PHE A 203 -8.95 3.47 -18.46
N TYR A 204 -8.72 4.72 -18.11
CA TYR A 204 -7.55 5.12 -17.34
C TYR A 204 -7.81 6.44 -16.60
N ALA A 205 -7.12 6.63 -15.47
CA ALA A 205 -7.15 7.86 -14.73
C ALA A 205 -6.66 9.06 -15.57
N GLY A 206 -7.11 10.25 -15.26
CA GLY A 206 -6.68 11.47 -15.94
C GLY A 206 -7.45 11.86 -17.18
N VAL A 207 -8.31 10.99 -17.76
CA VAL A 207 -9.22 11.33 -18.84
C VAL A 207 -10.67 11.45 -18.41
N ASN A 208 -10.98 11.08 -17.19
CA ASN A 208 -12.33 11.12 -16.67
C ASN A 208 -12.56 12.39 -15.83
N GLU A 209 -13.54 13.20 -16.20
CA GLU A 209 -13.89 14.43 -15.48
C GLU A 209 -14.63 14.13 -14.16
N ASP A 210 -15.38 13.01 -14.10
CA ASP A 210 -16.14 12.61 -12.92
C ASP A 210 -15.21 12.03 -11.84
N TYR A 211 -14.17 11.26 -12.26
CA TYR A 211 -13.21 10.61 -11.38
C TYR A 211 -11.77 10.92 -11.79
N PRO A 212 -11.30 12.15 -11.54
CA PRO A 212 -9.94 12.56 -11.88
C PRO A 212 -8.91 11.80 -11.03
N GLN A 213 -7.64 11.81 -11.47
CA GLN A 213 -6.56 11.12 -10.77
C GLN A 213 -6.37 11.57 -9.31
N PHE A 214 -6.62 12.85 -9.05
CA PHE A 214 -6.48 13.43 -7.72
C PHE A 214 -7.86 13.78 -7.19
N MET A 215 -8.31 13.03 -6.21
CA MET A 215 -9.64 13.17 -5.59
C MET A 215 -9.50 13.53 -4.11
N LEU A 216 -10.53 14.18 -3.59
CA LEU A 216 -10.68 14.42 -2.16
C LEU A 216 -11.74 13.46 -1.60
N SER A 217 -11.47 12.86 -0.46
CA SER A 217 -12.45 12.02 0.26
C SER A 217 -13.65 12.86 0.70
N GLY A 218 -14.86 12.27 0.64
CA GLY A 218 -16.09 12.91 1.07
C GLY A 218 -17.18 12.92 -0.01
N THR A 219 -18.21 13.74 0.16
CA THR A 219 -19.42 13.78 -0.65
C THR A 219 -19.21 14.29 -2.07
N ASP A 220 -18.14 15.01 -2.33
CA ASP A 220 -17.84 15.64 -3.63
C ASP A 220 -16.71 14.92 -4.38
N GLN A 221 -16.68 13.60 -4.34
CA GLN A 221 -15.64 12.79 -4.99
C GLN A 221 -15.53 13.01 -6.50
N HIS A 222 -16.60 13.49 -7.14
CA HIS A 222 -16.64 13.78 -8.57
C HIS A 222 -15.81 15.00 -8.98
N LEU A 223 -15.39 15.82 -8.02
CA LEU A 223 -14.66 17.04 -8.28
C LEU A 223 -13.31 16.98 -7.60
N SER A 224 -12.25 17.16 -8.36
CA SER A 224 -10.92 17.32 -7.79
C SER A 224 -10.85 18.66 -7.05
N LYS A 225 -10.88 18.57 -5.71
CA LYS A 225 -10.66 19.73 -4.82
C LYS A 225 -9.34 19.61 -4.08
N TRP A 226 -8.37 18.97 -4.69
CA TRP A 226 -7.08 18.67 -4.07
C TRP A 226 -6.39 19.91 -3.51
N ALA A 227 -6.47 21.03 -4.21
CA ALA A 227 -5.77 22.27 -3.89
C ALA A 227 -6.65 23.32 -3.17
N SER A 228 -7.84 22.96 -2.72
CA SER A 228 -8.75 23.89 -2.04
C SER A 228 -8.46 24.08 -0.56
#